data_f31d8f41816f86da88769ffd84b33335
#
_entry.id   f31d8f41816f86da88769ffd84b33335
#
_cell.length_a   1.000
_cell.length_b   1.000
_cell.length_c   1.000
_cell.angle_alpha   90.00
_cell.angle_beta   90.00
_cell.angle_gamma   90.00
#
_symmetry.space_group_name_H-M   'P 1'
#
loop_
_entity.id
_entity.type
_entity.pdbx_description
1 polymer ?
#
loop_
_entity_poly.entity_id
_entity_poly.type
_entity_poly.pdbx_seq_one_letter_code
_entity_poly.pdbx_strand_id
1 'polypeptide(L)'
;MIRLIASDIDGTLVPDGAPSINPEYYEVITALQQKGIIFCPCSGRSYQSMHTLFAPIADSLYFISENGTILRTEEKILYTWPVPQEYIRPLVEEGRKLPGISVMICAPDKTYCECGEDGALYRLMHDDYHYNIENIPDVLAVPFDQILKVSLFHNDDQIEEVCKPLTDSEWSTKVQMLCAGTKWLECVALNAGKGEAFALLQELLEIPQEETVYFGDNMNDISAFSEAGASATVSSARSEIREAADIVAHSVKHDGVLRELKRILEVAPDHI
;
A
#
# COMPACT_ATOMS: atom_id res chain seq x y z
N MET A 1 -8.87 2.99 -24.83
CA MET A 1 -7.39 3.24 -24.84
C MET A 1 -6.93 3.37 -23.41
N ILE A 2 -5.78 2.77 -23.02
CA ILE A 2 -5.30 2.88 -21.63
C ILE A 2 -4.81 4.32 -21.35
N ARG A 3 -5.25 4.90 -20.24
CA ARG A 3 -4.88 6.25 -19.76
C ARG A 3 -4.31 6.24 -18.34
N LEU A 4 -4.62 5.20 -17.55
CA LEU A 4 -4.12 5.07 -16.19
C LEU A 4 -3.64 3.63 -15.94
N ILE A 5 -2.44 3.52 -15.42
CA ILE A 5 -1.85 2.25 -14.98
C ILE A 5 -1.52 2.40 -13.49
N ALA A 6 -2.05 1.52 -12.64
CA ALA A 6 -1.60 1.40 -11.28
C ALA A 6 -0.92 0.04 -11.06
N SER A 7 0.04 -0.01 -10.16
CA SER A 7 0.78 -1.24 -9.88
C SER A 7 1.17 -1.34 -8.41
N ASP A 8 0.91 -2.50 -7.83
CA ASP A 8 1.59 -2.89 -6.60
C ASP A 8 3.11 -2.96 -6.82
N ILE A 9 3.87 -2.93 -5.73
CA ILE A 9 5.35 -2.86 -5.75
C ILE A 9 5.95 -4.21 -5.38
N ASP A 10 5.73 -4.65 -4.15
CA ASP A 10 6.38 -5.82 -3.56
C ASP A 10 5.74 -7.12 -4.07
N GLY A 11 6.54 -7.99 -4.69
CA GLY A 11 6.01 -9.19 -5.36
C GLY A 11 5.54 -8.94 -6.79
N THR A 12 5.31 -7.69 -7.19
CA THR A 12 4.78 -7.26 -8.49
C THR A 12 5.82 -6.58 -9.37
N LEU A 13 6.29 -5.37 -8.99
CA LEU A 13 7.36 -4.64 -9.70
C LEU A 13 8.74 -5.12 -9.30
N VAL A 14 8.91 -5.42 -8.02
CA VAL A 14 10.18 -5.87 -7.42
C VAL A 14 9.94 -7.09 -6.52
N PRO A 15 10.96 -7.93 -6.24
CA PRO A 15 10.87 -8.93 -5.19
C PRO A 15 10.53 -8.29 -3.84
N ASP A 16 9.84 -9.04 -2.97
CA ASP A 16 9.44 -8.57 -1.64
C ASP A 16 10.59 -7.91 -0.88
N GLY A 17 10.36 -6.69 -0.38
CA GLY A 17 11.32 -5.94 0.41
C GLY A 17 12.55 -5.44 -0.35
N ALA A 18 12.57 -5.52 -1.68
CA ALA A 18 13.70 -5.04 -2.47
C ALA A 18 13.92 -3.52 -2.26
N PRO A 19 15.17 -3.07 -2.05
CA PRO A 19 15.45 -1.65 -1.81
C PRO A 19 15.54 -0.81 -3.09
N SER A 20 15.54 -1.45 -4.26
CA SER A 20 15.68 -0.79 -5.56
C SER A 20 14.84 -1.47 -6.63
N ILE A 21 14.49 -0.71 -7.65
CA ILE A 21 13.79 -1.15 -8.85
C ILE A 21 14.75 -1.15 -10.06
N ASN A 22 14.48 -2.00 -11.06
CA ASN A 22 15.21 -1.96 -12.33
C ASN A 22 15.07 -0.55 -12.94
N PRO A 23 16.19 0.17 -13.22
CA PRO A 23 16.15 1.54 -13.73
C PRO A 23 15.38 1.71 -15.05
N GLU A 24 15.25 0.67 -15.84
CA GLU A 24 14.47 0.69 -17.09
C GLU A 24 12.97 1.00 -16.86
N TYR A 25 12.44 0.76 -15.66
CA TYR A 25 11.08 1.20 -15.31
C TYR A 25 10.92 2.71 -15.42
N TYR A 26 11.93 3.50 -15.00
CA TYR A 26 11.85 4.96 -15.09
C TYR A 26 11.73 5.44 -16.54
N GLU A 27 12.51 4.83 -17.43
CA GLU A 27 12.50 5.16 -18.86
C GLU A 27 11.14 4.81 -19.50
N VAL A 28 10.63 3.62 -19.22
CA VAL A 28 9.36 3.14 -19.79
C VAL A 28 8.18 3.94 -19.23
N ILE A 29 8.15 4.21 -17.92
CA ILE A 29 7.09 5.02 -17.30
C ILE A 29 7.11 6.44 -17.86
N THR A 30 8.28 7.06 -17.99
CA THR A 30 8.42 8.40 -18.61
C THR A 30 7.90 8.39 -20.06
N ALA A 31 8.21 7.36 -20.83
CA ALA A 31 7.71 7.23 -22.20
C ALA A 31 6.19 7.05 -22.28
N LEU A 32 5.60 6.30 -21.34
CA LEU A 32 4.13 6.17 -21.20
C LEU A 32 3.49 7.52 -20.86
N GLN A 33 4.08 8.29 -19.95
CA GLN A 33 3.61 9.63 -19.59
C GLN A 33 3.66 10.61 -20.78
N GLN A 34 4.68 10.54 -21.62
CA GLN A 34 4.76 11.32 -22.86
C GLN A 34 3.63 10.97 -23.83
N LYS A 35 3.05 9.78 -23.74
CA LYS A 35 1.84 9.36 -24.47
C LYS A 35 0.55 9.63 -23.71
N GLY A 36 0.60 10.38 -22.60
CA GLY A 36 -0.56 10.75 -21.78
C GLY A 36 -1.10 9.62 -20.90
N ILE A 37 -0.31 8.57 -20.67
CA ILE A 37 -0.66 7.47 -19.77
C ILE A 37 -0.08 7.76 -18.40
N ILE A 38 -0.94 7.87 -17.40
CA ILE A 38 -0.57 8.12 -16.01
C ILE A 38 -0.13 6.81 -15.36
N PHE A 39 0.94 6.86 -14.54
CA PHE A 39 1.39 5.73 -13.74
C PHE A 39 1.24 6.05 -12.24
N CYS A 40 0.72 5.08 -11.47
CA CYS A 40 0.46 5.20 -10.04
C CYS A 40 0.97 3.96 -9.29
N PRO A 41 2.11 4.01 -8.60
CA PRO A 41 2.47 2.96 -7.66
C PRO A 41 1.47 2.90 -6.50
N CYS A 42 1.07 1.67 -6.13
CA CYS A 42 0.03 1.39 -5.14
C CYS A 42 0.52 0.30 -4.17
N SER A 43 0.90 0.64 -2.95
CA SER A 43 1.60 -0.29 -2.07
C SER A 43 1.20 -0.18 -0.59
N GLY A 44 1.50 -1.22 0.19
CA GLY A 44 1.52 -1.17 1.66
C GLY A 44 2.66 -0.35 2.25
N ARG A 45 3.67 -0.01 1.43
CA ARG A 45 4.80 0.83 1.84
C ARG A 45 4.34 2.23 2.25
N SER A 46 5.14 2.88 3.11
CA SER A 46 4.96 4.31 3.36
C SER A 46 5.27 5.13 2.10
N TYR A 47 4.67 6.32 2.01
CA TYR A 47 4.99 7.26 0.94
C TYR A 47 6.49 7.53 0.84
N GLN A 48 7.18 7.72 1.97
CA GLN A 48 8.62 8.01 1.98
C GLN A 48 9.44 6.89 1.32
N SER A 49 9.10 5.63 1.60
CA SER A 49 9.74 4.48 0.98
C SER A 49 9.46 4.41 -0.53
N MET A 50 8.21 4.66 -0.94
CA MET A 50 7.83 4.69 -2.35
C MET A 50 8.50 5.85 -3.09
N HIS A 51 8.51 7.05 -2.50
CA HIS A 51 9.18 8.23 -3.06
C HIS A 51 10.68 7.96 -3.29
N THR A 52 11.34 7.33 -2.32
CA THR A 52 12.76 6.96 -2.47
C THR A 52 12.96 5.97 -3.63
N LEU A 53 12.08 4.97 -3.76
CA LEU A 53 12.15 3.98 -4.83
C LEU A 53 11.96 4.60 -6.21
N PHE A 54 11.09 5.60 -6.34
CA PHE A 54 10.76 6.28 -7.60
C PHE A 54 11.40 7.67 -7.72
N ALA A 55 12.39 8.01 -6.90
CA ALA A 55 12.99 9.35 -6.82
C ALA A 55 13.30 10.02 -8.17
N PRO A 56 13.81 9.31 -9.22
CA PRO A 56 14.09 9.94 -10.51
C PRO A 56 12.87 10.49 -11.26
N ILE A 57 11.64 10.06 -10.92
CA ILE A 57 10.40 10.42 -11.62
C ILE A 57 9.25 10.73 -10.65
N ALA A 58 9.52 10.88 -9.35
CA ALA A 58 8.50 10.98 -8.31
C ALA A 58 7.57 12.20 -8.48
N ASP A 59 8.08 13.31 -8.99
CA ASP A 59 7.35 14.54 -9.25
C ASP A 59 6.20 14.39 -10.26
N SER A 60 6.28 13.36 -11.10
CA SER A 60 5.31 13.07 -12.17
C SER A 60 4.31 11.98 -11.81
N LEU A 61 4.38 11.42 -10.58
CA LEU A 61 3.56 10.27 -10.16
C LEU A 61 2.43 10.66 -9.20
N TYR A 62 1.36 9.88 -9.25
CA TYR A 62 0.43 9.71 -8.14
C TYR A 62 0.88 8.53 -7.30
N PHE A 63 0.60 8.54 -6.00
CA PHE A 63 0.96 7.48 -5.07
C PHE A 63 -0.25 7.05 -4.25
N ILE A 64 -0.53 5.76 -4.23
CA ILE A 64 -1.43 5.12 -3.28
C ILE A 64 -0.56 4.36 -2.29
N SER A 65 -0.46 4.87 -1.06
CA SER A 65 0.43 4.33 -0.02
C SER A 65 -0.34 3.78 1.18
N GLU A 66 0.37 3.09 2.09
CA GLU A 66 -0.18 2.55 3.32
C GLU A 66 -1.44 1.69 3.06
N ASN A 67 -1.37 0.76 2.08
CA ASN A 67 -2.48 -0.11 1.66
C ASN A 67 -3.75 0.65 1.22
N GLY A 68 -3.61 1.82 0.62
CA GLY A 68 -4.74 2.60 0.12
C GLY A 68 -5.30 3.60 1.12
N THR A 69 -4.66 3.83 2.26
CA THR A 69 -5.14 4.83 3.23
C THR A 69 -4.72 6.26 2.88
N ILE A 70 -3.79 6.43 1.93
CA ILE A 70 -3.34 7.73 1.44
C ILE A 70 -3.28 7.72 -0.08
N LEU A 71 -3.92 8.69 -0.71
CA LEU A 71 -3.75 9.06 -2.11
C LEU A 71 -3.08 10.44 -2.18
N ARG A 72 -1.94 10.55 -2.89
CA ARG A 72 -1.20 11.81 -2.97
C ARG A 72 -0.38 11.95 -4.24
N THR A 73 0.09 13.17 -4.50
CA THR A 73 1.23 13.48 -5.35
C THR A 73 2.45 13.79 -4.47
N GLU A 74 3.60 14.09 -5.08
CA GLU A 74 4.76 14.59 -4.33
C GLU A 74 4.41 15.87 -3.55
N GLU A 75 3.67 16.78 -4.17
CA GLU A 75 3.37 18.10 -3.62
C GLU A 75 2.32 18.09 -2.51
N LYS A 76 1.29 17.21 -2.61
CA LYS A 76 0.13 17.27 -1.70
C LYS A 76 -0.58 15.94 -1.52
N ILE A 77 -1.17 15.78 -0.34
CA ILE A 77 -2.17 14.74 -0.08
C ILE A 77 -3.47 15.13 -0.76
N LEU A 78 -4.00 14.24 -1.60
CA LEU A 78 -5.27 14.41 -2.29
C LEU A 78 -6.43 13.91 -1.45
N TYR A 79 -6.22 12.77 -0.78
CA TYR A 79 -7.23 12.15 0.09
C TYR A 79 -6.58 11.24 1.13
N THR A 80 -7.27 11.06 2.25
CA THR A 80 -6.92 10.09 3.30
C THR A 80 -8.18 9.36 3.77
N TRP A 81 -8.00 8.13 4.24
CA TRP A 81 -9.04 7.30 4.87
C TRP A 81 -8.69 7.09 6.35
N PRO A 82 -8.98 8.06 7.24
CA PRO A 82 -8.66 7.93 8.65
C PRO A 82 -9.58 6.92 9.33
N VAL A 83 -9.03 6.21 10.31
CA VAL A 83 -9.83 5.39 11.23
C VAL A 83 -10.77 6.32 12.00
N PRO A 84 -12.08 5.99 12.15
CA PRO A 84 -12.99 6.78 12.98
C PRO A 84 -12.42 7.01 14.37
N GLN A 85 -12.41 8.28 14.83
CA GLN A 85 -11.73 8.69 16.05
C GLN A 85 -12.20 7.91 17.30
N GLU A 86 -13.48 7.56 17.35
CA GLU A 86 -14.08 6.79 18.42
C GLU A 86 -13.54 5.35 18.52
N TYR A 87 -12.91 4.82 17.46
CA TYR A 87 -12.36 3.47 17.44
C TYR A 87 -10.88 3.41 17.83
N ILE A 88 -10.14 4.52 17.72
CA ILE A 88 -8.69 4.53 17.94
C ILE A 88 -8.33 4.14 19.37
N ARG A 89 -8.90 4.86 20.37
CA ARG A 89 -8.63 4.55 21.77
C ARG A 89 -8.98 3.10 22.15
N PRO A 90 -10.19 2.60 21.86
CA PRO A 90 -10.51 1.22 22.20
C PRO A 90 -9.63 0.19 21.49
N LEU A 91 -9.24 0.40 20.23
CA LEU A 91 -8.34 -0.51 19.49
C LEU A 91 -6.95 -0.56 20.13
N VAL A 92 -6.40 0.59 20.50
CA VAL A 92 -5.13 0.67 21.23
C VAL A 92 -5.21 -0.04 22.57
N GLU A 93 -6.30 0.16 23.33
CA GLU A 93 -6.52 -0.48 24.63
C GLU A 93 -6.69 -2.00 24.52
N GLU A 94 -7.37 -2.50 23.47
CA GLU A 94 -7.44 -3.94 23.19
C GLU A 94 -6.08 -4.50 22.76
N GLY A 95 -5.35 -3.81 21.89
CA GLY A 95 -4.00 -4.22 21.50
C GLY A 95 -3.05 -4.35 22.67
N ARG A 96 -3.07 -3.41 23.60
CA ARG A 96 -2.24 -3.41 24.84
C ARG A 96 -2.52 -4.61 25.78
N LYS A 97 -3.70 -5.26 25.66
CA LYS A 97 -4.03 -6.44 26.49
C LYS A 97 -3.44 -7.72 25.92
N LEU A 98 -3.04 -7.73 24.64
CA LEU A 98 -2.53 -8.91 23.98
C LEU A 98 -1.05 -9.16 24.36
N PRO A 99 -0.67 -10.42 24.64
CA PRO A 99 0.69 -10.71 25.09
C PRO A 99 1.73 -10.45 23.99
N GLY A 100 2.82 -9.77 24.34
CA GLY A 100 3.95 -9.52 23.41
C GLY A 100 3.65 -8.50 22.30
N ILE A 101 2.50 -7.82 22.32
CA ILE A 101 2.13 -6.83 21.32
C ILE A 101 2.74 -5.47 21.66
N SER A 102 3.35 -4.86 20.65
CA SER A 102 3.67 -3.43 20.61
C SER A 102 2.66 -2.71 19.73
N VAL A 103 2.13 -1.59 20.23
CA VAL A 103 1.13 -0.78 19.51
C VAL A 103 1.81 0.40 18.84
N MET A 104 1.40 0.67 17.61
CA MET A 104 1.81 1.81 16.82
C MET A 104 0.58 2.48 16.20
N ILE A 105 0.56 3.80 16.13
CA ILE A 105 -0.44 4.56 15.38
C ILE A 105 0.23 5.39 14.30
N CYS A 106 -0.39 5.44 13.13
CA CYS A 106 0.16 6.12 11.96
C CYS A 106 -0.74 7.27 11.53
N ALA A 107 -0.18 8.47 11.49
CA ALA A 107 -0.72 9.64 10.81
C ALA A 107 -0.04 9.79 9.43
N PRO A 108 -0.53 10.67 8.53
CA PRO A 108 0.00 10.77 7.16
C PRO A 108 1.51 11.01 7.05
N ASP A 109 2.07 11.80 7.94
CA ASP A 109 3.48 12.21 7.89
C ASP A 109 4.27 11.76 9.12
N LYS A 110 3.64 11.08 10.08
CA LYS A 110 4.27 10.69 11.33
C LYS A 110 3.65 9.43 11.94
N THR A 111 4.50 8.62 12.49
CA THR A 111 4.13 7.39 13.20
C THR A 111 4.55 7.51 14.67
N TYR A 112 3.74 6.96 15.58
CA TYR A 112 3.99 7.00 17.02
C TYR A 112 3.96 5.59 17.60
N CYS A 113 4.90 5.28 18.50
CA CYS A 113 4.95 4.02 19.24
C CYS A 113 5.30 4.22 20.72
N GLU A 114 5.10 3.18 21.53
CA GLU A 114 5.40 3.14 22.97
C GLU A 114 6.48 2.13 23.33
N CYS A 115 7.24 1.66 22.34
CA CYS A 115 8.11 0.49 22.49
C CYS A 115 9.52 0.80 23.02
N GLY A 116 9.84 2.10 23.29
CA GLY A 116 11.19 2.56 23.58
C GLY A 116 12.09 2.55 22.33
N GLU A 117 13.07 3.45 22.28
CA GLU A 117 14.01 3.57 21.15
C GLU A 117 14.91 2.32 21.00
N ASP A 118 15.14 1.57 22.07
CA ASP A 118 15.86 0.30 22.05
C ASP A 118 14.96 -0.89 21.69
N GLY A 119 13.66 -0.66 21.49
CA GLY A 119 12.68 -1.70 21.17
C GLY A 119 12.86 -2.25 19.74
N ALA A 120 12.53 -3.52 19.56
CA ALA A 120 12.60 -4.18 18.24
C ALA A 120 11.74 -3.46 17.19
N LEU A 121 10.54 -3.05 17.56
CA LEU A 121 9.63 -2.30 16.70
C LEU A 121 10.23 -0.95 16.27
N TYR A 122 10.76 -0.18 17.21
CA TYR A 122 11.34 1.14 16.89
C TYR A 122 12.49 0.99 15.89
N ARG A 123 13.44 0.08 16.16
CA ARG A 123 14.57 -0.18 15.25
C ARG A 123 14.12 -0.63 13.87
N LEU A 124 13.19 -1.57 13.80
CA LEU A 124 12.64 -2.03 12.52
C LEU A 124 12.04 -0.87 11.70
N MET A 125 11.25 -0.02 12.35
CA MET A 125 10.58 1.08 11.66
C MET A 125 11.52 2.23 11.33
N HIS A 126 12.42 2.60 12.25
CA HIS A 126 13.34 3.73 12.09
C HIS A 126 14.55 3.36 11.22
N ASP A 127 15.24 2.24 11.56
CA ASP A 127 16.54 1.92 10.96
C ASP A 127 16.36 1.15 9.63
N ASP A 128 15.41 0.20 9.58
CA ASP A 128 15.24 -0.67 8.41
C ASP A 128 14.24 -0.10 7.39
N TYR A 129 13.10 0.41 7.87
CA TYR A 129 12.01 0.91 6.99
C TYR A 129 12.03 2.43 6.80
N HIS A 130 12.88 3.16 7.54
CA HIS A 130 13.05 4.61 7.45
C HIS A 130 11.76 5.43 7.64
N TYR A 131 10.87 4.95 8.52
CA TYR A 131 9.67 5.70 8.90
C TYR A 131 10.04 6.92 9.74
N ASN A 132 9.26 7.99 9.59
CA ASN A 132 9.28 9.12 10.54
C ASN A 132 8.54 8.71 11.82
N ILE A 133 9.20 7.92 12.65
CA ILE A 133 8.63 7.37 13.89
C ILE A 133 9.13 8.13 15.11
N GLU A 134 8.21 8.40 16.03
CA GLU A 134 8.51 8.98 17.36
C GLU A 134 8.10 8.01 18.46
N ASN A 135 9.03 7.75 19.37
CA ASN A 135 8.71 7.02 20.60
C ASN A 135 8.17 7.97 21.65
N ILE A 136 6.96 7.71 22.13
CA ILE A 136 6.27 8.54 23.11
C ILE A 136 5.75 7.70 24.27
N PRO A 137 5.52 8.30 25.46
CA PRO A 137 5.04 7.56 26.63
C PRO A 137 3.65 6.96 26.48
N ASP A 138 2.77 7.58 25.70
CA ASP A 138 1.38 7.13 25.47
C ASP A 138 0.90 7.60 24.10
N VAL A 139 0.67 6.65 23.17
CA VAL A 139 0.14 6.97 21.85
C VAL A 139 -1.27 7.56 21.90
N LEU A 140 -1.99 7.39 23.01
CA LEU A 140 -3.30 8.00 23.22
C LEU A 140 -3.23 9.50 23.61
N ALA A 141 -2.04 10.05 23.77
CA ALA A 141 -1.83 11.48 24.03
C ALA A 141 -1.76 12.34 22.75
N VAL A 142 -1.65 11.71 21.56
CA VAL A 142 -1.65 12.45 20.29
C VAL A 142 -3.07 12.74 19.79
N PRO A 143 -3.28 13.78 18.95
CA PRO A 143 -4.56 14.02 18.30
C PRO A 143 -4.96 12.87 17.36
N PHE A 144 -6.25 12.52 17.33
CA PHE A 144 -6.78 11.39 16.53
C PHE A 144 -7.44 11.81 15.22
N ASP A 145 -7.41 13.07 14.87
CA ASP A 145 -8.11 13.62 13.70
C ASP A 145 -7.60 13.11 12.35
N GLN A 146 -6.41 12.51 12.31
CA GLN A 146 -5.77 12.05 11.08
C GLN A 146 -5.08 10.68 11.24
N ILE A 147 -5.51 9.84 12.18
CA ILE A 147 -4.91 8.52 12.35
C ILE A 147 -5.42 7.58 11.24
N LEU A 148 -4.54 7.10 10.40
CA LEU A 148 -4.83 6.26 9.25
C LEU A 148 -4.90 4.79 9.60
N LYS A 149 -4.08 4.37 10.58
CA LYS A 149 -4.08 2.98 11.06
C LYS A 149 -3.61 2.85 12.49
N VAL A 150 -4.14 1.85 13.16
CA VAL A 150 -3.60 1.30 14.41
C VAL A 150 -2.93 -0.02 14.05
N SER A 151 -1.62 -0.12 14.27
CA SER A 151 -0.83 -1.31 13.93
C SER A 151 -0.41 -2.04 15.20
N LEU A 152 -0.58 -3.33 15.21
CA LEU A 152 -0.16 -4.24 16.25
C LEU A 152 1.03 -5.07 15.74
N PHE A 153 2.13 -5.07 16.46
CA PHE A 153 3.36 -5.76 16.10
C PHE A 153 3.70 -6.84 17.12
N HIS A 154 4.02 -8.04 16.64
CA HIS A 154 4.53 -9.14 17.44
C HIS A 154 5.91 -9.59 16.94
N ASN A 155 6.89 -9.68 17.83
CA ASN A 155 8.28 -9.94 17.42
C ASN A 155 8.52 -11.39 16.93
N ASP A 156 7.74 -12.36 17.39
CA ASP A 156 7.99 -13.79 17.23
C ASP A 156 7.15 -14.48 16.14
N ASP A 157 6.77 -13.75 15.07
CA ASP A 157 6.03 -14.30 13.91
C ASP A 157 4.70 -14.99 14.26
N GLN A 158 3.99 -14.52 15.30
CA GLN A 158 2.77 -15.16 15.84
C GLN A 158 1.55 -14.21 15.80
N ILE A 159 1.56 -13.20 14.95
CA ILE A 159 0.54 -12.14 14.96
C ILE A 159 -0.89 -12.70 14.81
N GLU A 160 -1.10 -13.67 13.91
CA GLU A 160 -2.43 -14.23 13.66
C GLU A 160 -2.99 -14.93 14.90
N GLU A 161 -2.18 -15.74 15.58
CA GLU A 161 -2.59 -16.46 16.78
C GLU A 161 -2.85 -15.51 17.95
N VAL A 162 -1.92 -14.59 18.20
CA VAL A 162 -2.00 -13.62 19.31
C VAL A 162 -3.17 -12.64 19.12
N CYS A 163 -3.42 -12.20 17.90
CA CYS A 163 -4.50 -11.25 17.60
C CYS A 163 -5.86 -11.91 17.33
N LYS A 164 -5.95 -13.24 17.35
CA LYS A 164 -7.21 -13.96 17.11
C LYS A 164 -8.38 -13.48 18.00
N PRO A 165 -8.19 -13.21 19.30
CA PRO A 165 -9.30 -12.66 20.12
C PRO A 165 -9.83 -11.32 19.61
N LEU A 166 -8.99 -10.50 18.97
CA LEU A 166 -9.39 -9.23 18.38
C LEU A 166 -10.06 -9.43 17.03
N THR A 167 -9.48 -10.24 16.14
CA THR A 167 -10.01 -10.51 14.80
C THR A 167 -11.34 -11.28 14.81
N ASP A 168 -11.56 -12.13 15.80
CA ASP A 168 -12.83 -12.86 16.00
C ASP A 168 -13.89 -12.02 16.75
N SER A 169 -13.59 -10.80 17.15
CA SER A 169 -14.49 -9.92 17.90
C SER A 169 -15.35 -9.04 16.98
N GLU A 170 -16.23 -8.23 17.58
CA GLU A 170 -17.02 -7.22 16.86
C GLU A 170 -16.17 -6.18 16.11
N TRP A 171 -14.87 -6.05 16.42
CA TRP A 171 -13.99 -5.12 15.74
C TRP A 171 -13.82 -5.42 14.26
N SER A 172 -13.94 -6.69 13.85
CA SER A 172 -13.91 -7.09 12.42
C SER A 172 -15.06 -6.48 11.58
N THR A 173 -16.10 -5.97 12.23
CA THR A 173 -17.21 -5.26 11.56
C THR A 173 -17.07 -3.75 11.60
N LYS A 174 -16.09 -3.21 12.34
CA LYS A 174 -15.89 -1.76 12.56
C LYS A 174 -14.67 -1.22 11.81
N VAL A 175 -13.66 -2.06 11.63
CA VAL A 175 -12.42 -1.74 10.91
C VAL A 175 -12.00 -2.94 10.07
N GLN A 176 -11.26 -2.69 9.00
CA GLN A 176 -10.53 -3.77 8.32
C GLN A 176 -9.32 -4.16 9.15
N MET A 177 -9.08 -5.45 9.26
CA MET A 177 -7.91 -6.02 9.92
C MET A 177 -7.12 -6.82 8.91
N LEU A 178 -5.93 -6.33 8.59
CA LEU A 178 -5.06 -6.86 7.55
C LEU A 178 -3.77 -7.41 8.17
N CYS A 179 -3.53 -8.72 8.04
CA CYS A 179 -2.24 -9.28 8.39
C CYS A 179 -1.23 -8.96 7.29
N ALA A 180 -0.14 -8.28 7.65
CA ALA A 180 0.98 -8.00 6.77
C ALA A 180 2.20 -8.84 7.22
N GLY A 181 2.44 -9.92 6.49
CA GLY A 181 3.41 -10.94 6.90
C GLY A 181 2.97 -11.67 8.18
N THR A 182 3.95 -12.10 8.97
CA THR A 182 3.75 -12.89 10.19
C THR A 182 3.81 -12.06 11.48
N LYS A 183 4.15 -10.78 11.38
CA LYS A 183 4.44 -9.90 12.53
C LYS A 183 3.45 -8.75 12.73
N TRP A 184 2.63 -8.44 11.72
CA TRP A 184 1.79 -7.24 11.73
C TRP A 184 0.32 -7.56 11.59
N LEU A 185 -0.50 -6.90 12.40
CA LEU A 185 -1.93 -6.71 12.16
C LEU A 185 -2.20 -5.21 12.05
N GLU A 186 -2.70 -4.78 10.91
CA GLU A 186 -3.06 -3.39 10.64
C GLU A 186 -4.57 -3.23 10.70
N CYS A 187 -5.05 -2.31 11.56
CA CYS A 187 -6.44 -1.92 11.65
C CYS A 187 -6.63 -0.58 10.93
N VAL A 188 -7.37 -0.59 9.83
CA VAL A 188 -7.65 0.57 8.98
C VAL A 188 -9.16 0.81 8.86
N ALA A 189 -9.58 1.95 8.32
CA ALA A 189 -11.00 2.23 8.08
C ALA A 189 -11.62 1.17 7.15
N LEU A 190 -12.91 0.83 7.36
CA LEU A 190 -13.61 -0.18 6.55
C LEU A 190 -13.65 0.16 5.05
N ASN A 191 -13.65 1.43 4.73
CA ASN A 191 -13.69 1.95 3.38
C ASN A 191 -12.32 2.41 2.87
N ALA A 192 -11.23 1.96 3.51
CA ALA A 192 -9.88 2.14 3.00
C ALA A 192 -9.44 0.89 2.26
N GLY A 193 -8.67 1.04 1.20
CA GLY A 193 -8.14 -0.07 0.44
C GLY A 193 -7.53 0.38 -0.87
N LYS A 194 -6.73 -0.50 -1.50
CA LYS A 194 -6.12 -0.21 -2.79
C LYS A 194 -7.18 0.03 -3.88
N GLY A 195 -8.29 -0.72 -3.85
CA GLY A 195 -9.40 -0.56 -4.78
C GLY A 195 -10.10 0.78 -4.63
N GLU A 196 -10.48 1.14 -3.40
CA GLU A 196 -11.15 2.40 -3.09
C GLU A 196 -10.28 3.61 -3.46
N ALA A 197 -8.98 3.55 -3.17
CA ALA A 197 -8.05 4.60 -3.54
C ALA A 197 -7.83 4.70 -5.06
N PHE A 198 -7.82 3.55 -5.75
CA PHE A 198 -7.69 3.51 -7.21
C PHE A 198 -8.96 4.02 -7.90
N ALA A 199 -10.15 3.65 -7.42
CA ALA A 199 -11.42 4.19 -7.92
C ALA A 199 -11.51 5.70 -7.73
N LEU A 200 -11.12 6.22 -6.56
CA LEU A 200 -11.08 7.66 -6.32
C LEU A 200 -10.08 8.37 -7.26
N LEU A 201 -8.92 7.77 -7.52
CA LEU A 201 -7.95 8.35 -8.47
C LEU A 201 -8.54 8.43 -9.88
N GLN A 202 -9.27 7.40 -10.32
CA GLN A 202 -9.99 7.40 -11.61
C GLN A 202 -11.00 8.54 -11.67
N GLU A 203 -11.80 8.72 -10.61
CA GLU A 203 -12.78 9.81 -10.50
C GLU A 203 -12.11 11.19 -10.59
N LEU A 204 -11.05 11.42 -9.80
CA LEU A 204 -10.31 12.70 -9.79
C LEU A 204 -9.67 13.04 -11.14
N LEU A 205 -9.29 12.02 -11.91
CA LEU A 205 -8.66 12.19 -13.23
C LEU A 205 -9.66 12.17 -14.38
N GLU A 206 -10.94 11.93 -14.11
CA GLU A 206 -11.99 11.74 -15.12
C GLU A 206 -11.59 10.64 -16.14
N ILE A 207 -11.05 9.52 -15.64
CA ILE A 207 -10.64 8.36 -16.44
C ILE A 207 -11.62 7.23 -16.18
N PRO A 208 -12.38 6.76 -17.18
CA PRO A 208 -13.31 5.66 -16.99
C PRO A 208 -12.56 4.34 -16.75
N GLN A 209 -13.19 3.44 -16.01
CA GLN A 209 -12.62 2.15 -15.62
C GLN A 209 -12.03 1.38 -16.80
N GLU A 210 -12.72 1.34 -17.93
CA GLU A 210 -12.30 0.61 -19.15
C GLU A 210 -11.00 1.14 -19.79
N GLU A 211 -10.50 2.30 -19.35
CA GLU A 211 -9.24 2.89 -19.79
C GLU A 211 -8.10 2.71 -18.79
N THR A 212 -8.26 1.77 -17.84
CA THR A 212 -7.30 1.55 -16.75
C THR A 212 -6.76 0.12 -16.73
N VAL A 213 -5.56 -0.03 -16.18
CA VAL A 213 -4.94 -1.33 -15.90
C VAL A 213 -4.39 -1.32 -14.46
N TYR A 214 -4.60 -2.41 -13.73
CA TYR A 214 -4.02 -2.61 -12.42
C TYR A 214 -3.15 -3.87 -12.39
N PHE A 215 -1.92 -3.75 -11.86
CA PHE A 215 -1.01 -4.86 -11.62
C PHE A 215 -0.89 -5.16 -10.13
N GLY A 216 -1.02 -6.43 -9.73
CA GLY A 216 -0.89 -6.85 -8.34
C GLY A 216 -0.60 -8.34 -8.21
N ASP A 217 -0.20 -8.80 -7.01
CA ASP A 217 0.15 -10.22 -6.80
C ASP A 217 -0.44 -10.81 -5.52
N ASN A 218 -1.14 -10.02 -4.70
CA ASN A 218 -1.59 -10.46 -3.39
C ASN A 218 -3.07 -10.12 -3.13
N MET A 219 -3.60 -10.60 -2.01
CA MET A 219 -5.02 -10.48 -1.66
C MET A 219 -5.51 -9.03 -1.51
N ASN A 220 -4.65 -8.12 -1.06
CA ASN A 220 -4.97 -6.68 -0.94
C ASN A 220 -5.09 -5.96 -2.30
N ASP A 221 -4.77 -6.66 -3.42
CA ASP A 221 -4.93 -6.13 -4.78
C ASP A 221 -6.28 -6.52 -5.41
N ILE A 222 -6.98 -7.51 -4.85
CA ILE A 222 -8.24 -8.04 -5.43
C ILE A 222 -9.31 -6.94 -5.56
N SER A 223 -9.43 -6.06 -4.57
CA SER A 223 -10.36 -4.93 -4.67
C SER A 223 -10.01 -4.00 -5.84
N ALA A 224 -8.72 -3.75 -6.08
CA ALA A 224 -8.27 -2.92 -7.19
C ALA A 224 -8.42 -3.61 -8.56
N PHE A 225 -8.34 -4.94 -8.63
CA PHE A 225 -8.67 -5.69 -9.86
C PHE A 225 -10.12 -5.45 -10.27
N SER A 226 -11.05 -5.41 -9.31
CA SER A 226 -12.47 -5.15 -9.58
C SER A 226 -12.75 -3.73 -10.08
N GLU A 227 -11.91 -2.77 -9.72
CA GLU A 227 -11.99 -1.37 -10.11
C GLU A 227 -11.21 -1.05 -11.41
N ALA A 228 -10.46 -2.01 -11.95
CA ALA A 228 -9.71 -1.85 -13.19
C ALA A 228 -10.50 -2.28 -14.41
N GLY A 229 -10.20 -1.69 -15.57
CA GLY A 229 -10.69 -2.15 -16.88
C GLY A 229 -10.01 -3.43 -17.35
N ALA A 230 -8.76 -3.63 -16.91
CA ALA A 230 -8.05 -4.90 -17.03
C ALA A 230 -7.15 -5.10 -15.81
N SER A 231 -7.18 -6.31 -15.28
CA SER A 231 -6.33 -6.73 -14.16
C SER A 231 -5.19 -7.61 -14.66
N ALA A 232 -4.00 -7.42 -14.11
CA ALA A 232 -2.83 -8.19 -14.47
C ALA A 232 -2.04 -8.61 -13.22
N THR A 233 -1.50 -9.82 -13.25
CA THR A 233 -0.66 -10.36 -12.18
C THR A 233 0.61 -10.96 -12.75
N VAL A 234 1.53 -11.34 -11.88
CA VAL A 234 2.77 -12.03 -12.24
C VAL A 234 2.65 -13.54 -12.02
N SER A 235 3.37 -14.33 -12.78
CA SER A 235 3.32 -15.80 -12.67
C SER A 235 3.86 -16.34 -11.33
N SER A 236 4.55 -15.51 -10.55
CA SER A 236 5.00 -15.79 -9.18
C SER A 236 3.93 -15.56 -8.11
N ALA A 237 2.82 -14.91 -8.43
CA ALA A 237 1.70 -14.69 -7.52
C ALA A 237 1.03 -15.99 -7.09
N ARG A 238 0.26 -15.95 -6.00
CA ARG A 238 -0.55 -17.08 -5.52
C ARG A 238 -1.55 -17.53 -6.58
N SER A 239 -1.96 -18.80 -6.54
CA SER A 239 -2.93 -19.37 -7.51
C SER A 239 -4.22 -18.57 -7.57
N GLU A 240 -4.76 -18.21 -6.40
CA GLU A 240 -6.02 -17.47 -6.26
C GLU A 240 -5.95 -16.11 -6.99
N ILE A 241 -4.81 -15.44 -6.91
CA ILE A 241 -4.60 -14.14 -7.57
C ILE A 241 -4.47 -14.33 -9.09
N ARG A 242 -3.75 -15.39 -9.53
CA ARG A 242 -3.63 -15.70 -10.97
C ARG A 242 -4.96 -16.10 -11.60
N GLU A 243 -5.86 -16.73 -10.84
CA GLU A 243 -7.20 -17.08 -11.29
C GLU A 243 -8.15 -15.86 -11.35
N ALA A 244 -7.91 -14.84 -10.52
CA ALA A 244 -8.70 -13.62 -10.47
C ALA A 244 -8.29 -12.57 -11.52
N ALA A 245 -7.07 -12.63 -12.05
CA ALA A 245 -6.54 -11.65 -12.99
C ALA A 245 -6.86 -12.02 -14.44
N ASP A 246 -7.11 -11.00 -15.29
CA ASP A 246 -7.33 -11.18 -16.74
C ASP A 246 -6.05 -11.58 -17.47
N ILE A 247 -4.89 -11.10 -16.98
CA ILE A 247 -3.57 -11.29 -17.60
C ILE A 247 -2.58 -11.84 -16.56
N VAL A 248 -1.84 -12.88 -16.96
CA VAL A 248 -0.71 -13.40 -16.15
C VAL A 248 0.60 -13.11 -16.90
N ALA A 249 1.32 -12.10 -16.42
CA ALA A 249 2.63 -11.73 -16.93
C ALA A 249 3.73 -12.70 -16.47
N HIS A 250 4.94 -12.53 -16.99
CA HIS A 250 6.12 -13.23 -16.46
C HIS A 250 6.32 -12.92 -14.97
N SER A 251 7.12 -13.76 -14.28
CA SER A 251 7.40 -13.55 -12.85
C SER A 251 8.15 -12.24 -12.60
N VAL A 252 8.05 -11.74 -11.37
CA VAL A 252 8.78 -10.55 -10.91
C VAL A 252 10.28 -10.65 -11.16
N LYS A 253 10.88 -11.83 -10.99
CA LYS A 253 12.32 -12.08 -11.27
C LYS A 253 12.71 -11.93 -12.74
N HIS A 254 11.76 -11.91 -13.64
CA HIS A 254 11.96 -11.77 -15.08
C HIS A 254 11.33 -10.47 -15.62
N ASP A 255 11.17 -9.48 -14.74
CA ASP A 255 10.61 -8.17 -15.07
C ASP A 255 9.26 -8.26 -15.80
N GLY A 256 8.36 -9.10 -15.27
CA GLY A 256 7.09 -9.41 -15.94
C GLY A 256 6.26 -8.16 -16.23
N VAL A 257 6.07 -7.29 -15.25
CA VAL A 257 5.32 -6.04 -15.42
C VAL A 257 6.02 -5.10 -16.40
N LEU A 258 7.34 -4.95 -16.33
CA LEU A 258 8.10 -4.11 -17.27
C LEU A 258 7.86 -4.51 -18.72
N ARG A 259 7.78 -5.82 -18.99
CA ARG A 259 7.48 -6.33 -20.34
C ARG A 259 6.06 -5.95 -20.79
N GLU A 260 5.08 -6.03 -19.91
CA GLU A 260 3.72 -5.61 -20.23
C GLU A 260 3.62 -4.09 -20.43
N LEU A 261 4.32 -3.28 -19.61
CA LEU A 261 4.39 -1.82 -19.81
C LEU A 261 4.99 -1.47 -21.19
N LYS A 262 6.04 -2.18 -21.63
CA LYS A 262 6.61 -2.01 -22.98
C LYS A 262 5.60 -2.37 -24.09
N ARG A 263 4.83 -3.45 -23.93
CA ARG A 263 3.77 -3.82 -24.88
C ARG A 263 2.68 -2.75 -24.97
N ILE A 264 2.27 -2.19 -23.82
CA ILE A 264 1.32 -1.09 -23.79
C ILE A 264 1.91 0.13 -24.50
N LEU A 265 3.17 0.45 -24.26
CA LEU A 265 3.88 1.58 -24.91
C LEU A 265 3.94 1.43 -26.43
N GLU A 266 4.19 0.20 -26.95
CA GLU A 266 4.27 -0.10 -28.39
C GLU A 266 2.94 0.15 -29.10
N VAL A 267 1.81 -0.13 -28.45
CA VAL A 267 0.47 0.01 -29.06
C VAL A 267 -0.20 1.34 -28.73
N ALA A 268 0.36 2.10 -27.81
CA ALA A 268 -0.17 3.41 -27.43
C ALA A 268 0.08 4.43 -28.57
N PRO A 269 -0.96 5.16 -29.02
CA PRO A 269 -0.79 6.15 -30.06
C PRO A 269 0.06 7.31 -29.57
N ASP A 270 0.72 8.01 -30.49
CA ASP A 270 1.40 9.24 -30.18
C ASP A 270 0.35 10.31 -29.82
N HIS A 271 0.62 11.08 -28.75
CA HIS A 271 -0.16 12.30 -28.49
C HIS A 271 0.13 13.32 -29.59
N ILE A 272 -0.92 13.76 -30.29
CA ILE A 272 -0.86 14.83 -31.28
C ILE A 272 -0.88 16.17 -30.55
#